data_a864465c2b7a29a74c9469e45ac4dfc8
#
_entry.id   a864465c2b7a29a74c9469e45ac4dfc8
#
_cell.length_a   1.000
_cell.length_b   1.000
_cell.length_c   1.000
_cell.angle_alpha   90.00
_cell.angle_beta   90.00
_cell.angle_gamma   90.00
#
_symmetry.space_group_name_H-M   'P 1'
#
loop_
_entity.id
_entity.type
_entity.pdbx_description
1 polymer ?
#
loop_
_entity_poly.entity_id
_entity_poly.type
_entity_poly.pdbx_seq_one_letter_code
_entity_poly.pdbx_strand_id
1 'polypeptide(L)'
;NTGENYTGLDFFFPALENKNNICSKHIQNIEEENEYHDLISDGQIPPSLEKAINFFIFGVAIGILNKEHGNKKKNRSMIVHPHNLISKHKDFYDFTIGILNSIKEGLKNKDDGAYAVTVKKLNEDYELFKSKFDEFKYPDFNDSFIELIKDAVEKIYPNTIIFNARGGKIPHQNWTEAYARILIGGVGLERGYTIKGLTVSYLSRDRARQDDTLLQRARFFGYHKAYNEFVRVFLSRNSQEYYKEISEINTNFISSVKKFQNTSKSFKEWPREWWGTNAADHELTRKGIMRDITLKRFRGDKQIVNKWSHLLSTDLLNENRK
;
A
#
# COMPACT_ATOMS: atom_id res chain seq x y z
N ASN A 1 9.14 19.74 -5.84
CA ASN A 1 10.05 19.31 -4.77
C ASN A 1 9.28 18.40 -3.84
N THR A 2 9.45 17.10 -4.01
CA THR A 2 9.11 16.14 -2.96
C THR A 2 10.00 16.48 -1.77
N GLY A 3 9.41 16.78 -0.62
CA GLY A 3 10.17 17.12 0.58
C GLY A 3 11.15 15.99 0.92
N GLU A 4 12.26 16.30 1.57
CA GLU A 4 13.35 15.35 1.90
C GLU A 4 12.86 14.09 2.65
N ASN A 5 11.68 14.15 3.27
CA ASN A 5 11.07 13.07 4.04
C ASN A 5 10.07 12.23 3.26
N TYR A 6 9.87 12.50 1.96
CA TYR A 6 8.88 11.77 1.16
C TYR A 6 9.54 10.61 0.40
N THR A 7 8.93 9.43 0.48
CA THR A 7 9.25 8.28 -0.35
C THR A 7 8.17 8.13 -1.42
N GLY A 8 8.55 8.21 -2.69
CA GLY A 8 7.65 8.04 -3.83
C GLY A 8 7.43 6.58 -4.21
N LEU A 9 6.63 6.36 -5.26
CA LEU A 9 6.39 5.03 -5.80
C LEU A 9 7.68 4.35 -6.28
N ASP A 10 8.59 5.11 -6.84
CA ASP A 10 9.92 4.71 -7.30
C ASP A 10 10.83 4.15 -6.18
N PHE A 11 10.58 4.54 -4.93
CA PHE A 11 11.26 3.95 -3.77
C PHE A 11 10.84 2.50 -3.54
N PHE A 12 9.55 2.19 -3.70
CA PHE A 12 9.00 0.85 -3.51
C PHE A 12 9.17 -0.03 -4.76
N PHE A 13 9.13 0.57 -5.93
CA PHE A 13 9.23 -0.08 -7.23
C PHE A 13 10.25 0.69 -8.09
N PRO A 14 11.55 0.53 -7.83
CA PRO A 14 12.58 1.22 -8.59
C PRO A 14 12.56 0.77 -10.06
N ALA A 15 12.73 1.70 -10.98
CA ALA A 15 12.86 1.39 -12.41
C ALA A 15 14.07 0.50 -12.68
N LEU A 16 13.90 -0.45 -13.58
CA LEU A 16 14.83 -1.54 -13.84
C LEU A 16 16.16 -1.10 -14.46
N GLU A 17 17.08 -0.56 -13.70
CA GLU A 17 18.50 -0.71 -14.01
C GLU A 17 19.09 -2.01 -13.46
N ASN A 18 18.42 -2.64 -12.49
CA ASN A 18 18.81 -3.93 -11.90
C ASN A 18 17.69 -4.97 -12.07
N LYS A 19 17.82 -5.81 -13.09
CA LYS A 19 16.84 -6.89 -13.41
C LYS A 19 16.60 -7.91 -12.29
N ASN A 20 17.41 -7.90 -11.22
CA ASN A 20 17.38 -8.92 -10.16
C ASN A 20 16.55 -8.51 -8.92
N ASN A 21 16.16 -7.25 -8.75
CA ASN A 21 15.32 -6.80 -7.63
C ASN A 21 14.00 -6.23 -8.15
N ILE A 22 13.01 -7.11 -8.26
CA ILE A 22 11.71 -6.77 -8.84
C ILE A 22 10.88 -5.86 -7.94
N CYS A 23 11.00 -6.00 -6.62
CA CYS A 23 10.32 -5.19 -5.63
C CYS A 23 11.26 -4.79 -4.50
N SER A 24 10.96 -3.66 -3.85
CA SER A 24 11.73 -3.26 -2.67
C SER A 24 11.53 -4.25 -1.53
N LYS A 25 12.48 -4.27 -0.59
CA LYS A 25 12.42 -5.07 0.64
C LYS A 25 11.16 -4.81 1.51
N HIS A 26 10.46 -3.73 1.25
CA HIS A 26 9.22 -3.38 1.96
C HIS A 26 7.98 -4.14 1.46
N ILE A 27 8.02 -4.68 0.23
CA ILE A 27 6.88 -5.35 -0.38
C ILE A 27 6.79 -6.79 0.10
N GLN A 28 5.60 -7.20 0.50
CA GLN A 28 5.25 -8.54 0.94
C GLN A 28 4.13 -9.11 0.05
N ASN A 29 4.13 -10.42 -0.16
CA ASN A 29 3.11 -11.08 -0.94
C ASN A 29 1.85 -11.35 -0.10
N ILE A 30 0.71 -11.18 -0.73
CA ILE A 30 -0.55 -11.82 -0.35
C ILE A 30 -0.62 -13.15 -1.11
N GLU A 31 -1.41 -14.10 -0.62
CA GLU A 31 -1.66 -15.40 -1.25
C GLU A 31 -2.06 -15.21 -2.73
N GLU A 32 -1.86 -16.24 -3.54
CA GLU A 32 -2.33 -16.25 -4.92
C GLU A 32 -3.86 -16.05 -4.96
N GLU A 33 -4.38 -15.43 -6.03
CA GLU A 33 -5.76 -14.93 -6.10
C GLU A 33 -6.80 -16.00 -5.75
N ASN A 34 -6.66 -17.20 -6.30
CA ASN A 34 -7.61 -18.30 -6.05
C ASN A 34 -7.57 -18.76 -4.59
N GLU A 35 -6.38 -19.01 -4.04
CA GLU A 35 -6.19 -19.40 -2.64
C GLU A 35 -6.76 -18.34 -1.70
N TYR A 36 -6.50 -17.09 -1.95
CA TYR A 36 -7.03 -15.97 -1.17
C TYR A 36 -8.56 -15.93 -1.17
N HIS A 37 -9.19 -16.11 -2.35
CA HIS A 37 -10.64 -16.13 -2.47
C HIS A 37 -11.28 -17.34 -1.79
N ASP A 38 -10.66 -18.51 -1.87
CA ASP A 38 -11.13 -19.73 -1.20
C ASP A 38 -11.10 -19.54 0.33
N LEU A 39 -9.98 -19.06 0.88
CA LEU A 39 -9.86 -18.76 2.32
C LEU A 39 -10.98 -17.80 2.81
N ILE A 40 -11.20 -16.71 2.09
CA ILE A 40 -12.23 -15.72 2.47
C ILE A 40 -13.64 -16.30 2.34
N SER A 41 -13.89 -17.14 1.34
CA SER A 41 -15.20 -17.79 1.13
C SER A 41 -15.51 -18.78 2.22
N ASP A 42 -14.49 -19.48 2.72
CA ASP A 42 -14.58 -20.44 3.81
C ASP A 42 -14.58 -19.79 5.21
N GLY A 43 -14.51 -18.45 5.27
CA GLY A 43 -14.43 -17.71 6.53
C GLY A 43 -13.09 -17.88 7.25
N GLN A 44 -12.05 -18.28 6.55
CA GLN A 44 -10.71 -18.47 7.09
C GLN A 44 -9.89 -17.20 7.02
N ILE A 45 -9.01 -17.04 8.01
CA ILE A 45 -8.08 -15.90 8.07
C ILE A 45 -6.94 -16.13 7.10
N PRO A 46 -6.70 -15.22 6.13
CA PRO A 46 -5.53 -15.31 5.27
C PRO A 46 -4.22 -15.26 6.07
N PRO A 47 -3.27 -16.19 5.87
CA PRO A 47 -1.98 -16.16 6.56
C PRO A 47 -1.20 -14.87 6.36
N SER A 48 -1.32 -14.23 5.19
CA SER A 48 -0.71 -12.93 4.92
C SER A 48 -1.29 -11.80 5.77
N LEU A 49 -2.60 -11.84 6.10
CA LEU A 49 -3.22 -10.85 6.99
C LEU A 49 -2.70 -11.01 8.42
N GLU A 50 -2.61 -12.25 8.91
CA GLU A 50 -2.06 -12.52 10.23
C GLU A 50 -0.60 -12.04 10.32
N LYS A 51 0.22 -12.36 9.32
CA LYS A 51 1.60 -11.87 9.23
C LYS A 51 1.67 -10.34 9.19
N ALA A 52 0.78 -9.68 8.46
CA ALA A 52 0.75 -8.22 8.39
C ALA A 52 0.44 -7.59 9.76
N ILE A 53 -0.50 -8.19 10.52
CA ILE A 53 -0.83 -7.76 11.87
C ILE A 53 0.34 -7.99 12.82
N ASN A 54 1.00 -9.15 12.75
CA ASN A 54 2.19 -9.45 13.55
C ASN A 54 3.31 -8.43 13.27
N PHE A 55 3.57 -8.10 12.02
CA PHE A 55 4.55 -7.07 11.65
C PHE A 55 4.19 -5.69 12.21
N PHE A 56 2.90 -5.35 12.22
CA PHE A 56 2.43 -4.12 12.83
C PHE A 56 2.63 -4.11 14.34
N ILE A 57 2.31 -5.21 15.02
CA ILE A 57 2.51 -5.37 16.46
C ILE A 57 4.00 -5.22 16.83
N PHE A 58 4.92 -5.82 16.06
CA PHE A 58 6.37 -5.68 16.28
C PHE A 58 6.81 -4.22 16.16
N GLY A 59 6.34 -3.51 15.11
CA GLY A 59 6.64 -2.09 14.95
C GLY A 59 6.13 -1.25 16.12
N VAL A 60 4.93 -1.54 16.63
CA VAL A 60 4.35 -0.86 17.80
C VAL A 60 5.14 -1.18 19.06
N ALA A 61 5.49 -2.45 19.31
CA ALA A 61 6.27 -2.90 20.46
C ALA A 61 7.65 -2.22 20.51
N ILE A 62 8.35 -2.14 19.38
CA ILE A 62 9.63 -1.44 19.26
C ILE A 62 9.46 0.07 19.51
N GLY A 63 8.39 0.67 19.02
CA GLY A 63 8.10 2.08 19.30
C GLY A 63 7.77 2.34 20.76
N ILE A 64 7.15 1.39 21.48
CA ILE A 64 6.95 1.46 22.93
C ILE A 64 8.30 1.39 23.64
N LEU A 65 9.18 0.46 23.26
CA LEU A 65 10.55 0.35 23.78
C LEU A 65 11.31 1.67 23.63
N ASN A 66 11.17 2.33 22.49
CA ASN A 66 11.79 3.61 22.17
C ASN A 66 11.05 4.82 22.80
N LYS A 67 10.06 4.59 23.67
CA LYS A 67 9.24 5.63 24.35
C LYS A 67 8.52 6.56 23.37
N GLU A 68 8.21 6.09 22.15
CA GLU A 68 7.49 6.88 21.14
C GLU A 68 6.04 7.15 21.56
N HIS A 69 5.40 6.23 22.28
CA HIS A 69 4.01 6.32 22.71
C HIS A 69 3.70 7.53 23.63
N GLY A 70 4.74 8.10 24.28
CA GLY A 70 4.61 9.36 25.04
C GLY A 70 4.66 10.62 24.19
N ASN A 71 5.01 10.51 22.90
CA ASN A 71 5.11 11.64 22.00
C ASN A 71 3.87 11.77 21.13
N LYS A 72 3.01 12.76 21.40
CA LYS A 72 1.77 13.02 20.64
C LYS A 72 1.97 13.23 19.14
N LYS A 73 3.19 13.45 18.67
CA LYS A 73 3.53 13.61 17.25
C LYS A 73 3.92 12.29 16.58
N LYS A 74 4.15 11.23 17.36
CA LYS A 74 4.50 9.91 16.86
C LYS A 74 3.31 8.96 17.02
N ASN A 75 2.85 8.41 15.91
CA ASN A 75 1.77 7.43 15.85
C ASN A 75 2.26 6.23 15.05
N ARG A 76 1.64 5.09 15.28
CA ARG A 76 1.76 3.89 14.46
C ARG A 76 0.39 3.53 13.92
N SER A 77 0.29 3.40 12.63
CA SER A 77 -0.98 3.05 11.98
C SER A 77 -0.81 1.93 10.98
N MET A 78 -1.83 1.11 10.89
CA MET A 78 -1.98 0.10 9.85
C MET A 78 -3.28 0.34 9.11
N ILE A 79 -3.28 0.08 7.82
CA ILE A 79 -4.51 0.00 7.03
C ILE A 79 -4.73 -1.42 6.53
N VAL A 80 -5.99 -1.82 6.53
CA VAL A 80 -6.47 -3.03 5.88
C VAL A 80 -7.53 -2.59 4.87
N HIS A 81 -7.22 -2.76 3.59
CA HIS A 81 -8.08 -2.37 2.47
C HIS A 81 -8.50 -3.59 1.66
N PRO A 82 -9.51 -4.34 2.13
CA PRO A 82 -9.86 -5.63 1.55
C PRO A 82 -10.71 -5.52 0.29
N HIS A 83 -11.71 -4.66 0.30
CA HIS A 83 -12.71 -4.57 -0.76
C HIS A 83 -13.46 -3.23 -0.73
N ASN A 84 -14.28 -2.95 -1.77
CA ASN A 84 -15.18 -1.79 -1.81
C ASN A 84 -16.45 -1.99 -0.99
N LEU A 85 -16.89 -3.25 -0.81
CA LEU A 85 -18.12 -3.58 -0.14
C LEU A 85 -17.96 -3.47 1.38
N ILE A 86 -18.89 -2.77 2.02
CA ILE A 86 -18.89 -2.54 3.47
C ILE A 86 -19.03 -3.87 4.26
N SER A 87 -19.76 -4.84 3.72
CA SER A 87 -19.88 -6.17 4.35
C SER A 87 -18.51 -6.82 4.53
N LYS A 88 -17.66 -6.76 3.51
CA LYS A 88 -16.30 -7.29 3.57
C LYS A 88 -15.40 -6.60 4.58
N HIS A 89 -15.63 -5.33 4.87
CA HIS A 89 -14.90 -4.62 5.93
C HIS A 89 -15.20 -5.20 7.31
N LYS A 90 -16.42 -5.70 7.52
CA LYS A 90 -16.80 -6.36 8.77
C LYS A 90 -16.07 -7.70 8.91
N ASP A 91 -16.06 -8.53 7.86
CA ASP A 91 -15.34 -9.82 7.88
C ASP A 91 -13.87 -9.61 8.28
N PHE A 92 -13.19 -8.63 7.67
CA PHE A 92 -11.79 -8.31 7.98
C PHE A 92 -11.58 -7.67 9.36
N TYR A 93 -12.57 -6.94 9.86
CA TYR A 93 -12.56 -6.49 11.25
C TYR A 93 -12.62 -7.67 12.20
N ASP A 94 -13.54 -8.61 11.98
CA ASP A 94 -13.71 -9.79 12.81
C ASP A 94 -12.45 -10.68 12.76
N PHE A 95 -11.83 -10.87 11.59
CA PHE A 95 -10.53 -11.54 11.45
C PHE A 95 -9.43 -10.83 12.23
N THR A 96 -9.32 -9.51 12.11
CA THR A 96 -8.29 -8.72 12.81
C THR A 96 -8.46 -8.85 14.33
N ILE A 97 -9.69 -8.71 14.83
CA ILE A 97 -10.00 -8.87 16.26
C ILE A 97 -9.71 -10.31 16.70
N GLY A 98 -10.05 -11.31 15.88
CA GLY A 98 -9.74 -12.72 16.14
C GLY A 98 -8.26 -12.98 16.31
N ILE A 99 -7.42 -12.42 15.42
CA ILE A 99 -5.95 -12.53 15.51
C ILE A 99 -5.44 -11.89 16.80
N LEU A 100 -5.86 -10.64 17.09
CA LEU A 100 -5.43 -9.93 18.30
C LEU A 100 -5.81 -10.69 19.58
N ASN A 101 -7.03 -11.25 19.63
CA ASN A 101 -7.50 -12.08 20.74
C ASN A 101 -6.70 -13.38 20.86
N SER A 102 -6.42 -14.05 19.74
CA SER A 102 -5.63 -15.28 19.75
C SER A 102 -4.23 -15.05 20.31
N ILE A 103 -3.57 -13.94 19.94
CA ILE A 103 -2.26 -13.57 20.50
C ILE A 103 -2.38 -13.24 22.00
N LYS A 104 -3.39 -12.47 22.38
CA LYS A 104 -3.62 -12.09 23.77
C LYS A 104 -3.83 -13.30 24.66
N GLU A 105 -4.73 -14.20 24.28
CA GLU A 105 -5.01 -15.40 25.08
C GLU A 105 -3.82 -16.39 25.03
N GLY A 106 -3.18 -16.55 23.87
CA GLY A 106 -2.01 -17.43 23.74
C GLY A 106 -0.80 -16.97 24.56
N LEU A 107 -0.65 -15.66 24.82
CA LEU A 107 0.44 -15.12 25.65
C LEU A 107 0.08 -14.96 27.14
N LYS A 108 -1.12 -15.36 27.56
CA LYS A 108 -1.62 -15.09 28.93
C LYS A 108 -0.94 -15.92 30.01
N ASN A 109 -0.74 -17.20 29.76
CA ASN A 109 -0.19 -18.16 30.73
C ASN A 109 1.02 -18.87 30.14
N LYS A 110 2.19 -18.65 30.77
CA LYS A 110 3.47 -19.24 30.31
C LYS A 110 3.52 -20.77 30.45
N ASP A 111 2.73 -21.33 31.36
CA ASP A 111 2.69 -22.76 31.65
C ASP A 111 1.75 -23.52 30.68
N ASP A 112 1.05 -22.82 29.80
CA ASP A 112 0.13 -23.42 28.83
C ASP A 112 0.88 -23.79 27.54
N GLY A 113 0.56 -24.92 26.95
CA GLY A 113 1.04 -25.33 25.63
C GLY A 113 0.72 -24.30 24.52
N ALA A 114 -0.41 -23.58 24.64
CA ALA A 114 -0.76 -22.49 23.73
C ALA A 114 0.25 -21.35 23.74
N TYR A 115 0.89 -21.07 24.88
CA TYR A 115 1.94 -20.07 24.97
C TYR A 115 3.14 -20.43 24.10
N ALA A 116 3.63 -21.66 24.20
CA ALA A 116 4.79 -22.11 23.44
C ALA A 116 4.52 -22.04 21.93
N VAL A 117 3.30 -22.43 21.49
CA VAL A 117 2.90 -22.36 20.07
C VAL A 117 2.84 -20.91 19.59
N THR A 118 2.21 -20.03 20.38
CA THR A 118 2.08 -18.61 20.03
C THR A 118 3.45 -17.92 19.97
N VAL A 119 4.30 -18.14 20.96
CA VAL A 119 5.67 -17.58 21.02
C VAL A 119 6.50 -18.06 19.84
N LYS A 120 6.44 -19.36 19.50
CA LYS A 120 7.15 -19.92 18.36
C LYS A 120 6.73 -19.22 17.05
N LYS A 121 5.43 -19.10 16.80
CA LYS A 121 4.87 -18.45 15.61
C LYS A 121 5.27 -16.97 15.51
N LEU A 122 5.14 -16.23 16.62
CA LEU A 122 5.56 -14.83 16.67
C LEU A 122 7.06 -14.67 16.44
N ASN A 123 7.89 -15.58 16.95
CA ASN A 123 9.33 -15.54 16.71
C ASN A 123 9.67 -15.81 15.24
N GLU A 124 9.03 -16.78 14.60
CA GLU A 124 9.19 -17.05 13.16
C GLU A 124 8.83 -15.81 12.32
N ASP A 125 7.71 -15.18 12.60
CA ASP A 125 7.30 -13.94 11.91
C ASP A 125 8.24 -12.76 12.23
N TYR A 126 8.78 -12.69 13.45
CA TYR A 126 9.73 -11.66 13.83
C TYR A 126 11.07 -11.78 13.10
N GLU A 127 11.57 -13.00 12.93
CA GLU A 127 12.76 -13.24 12.13
C GLU A 127 12.55 -12.83 10.66
N LEU A 128 11.37 -13.11 10.09
CA LEU A 128 11.01 -12.64 8.75
C LEU A 128 10.90 -11.10 8.68
N PHE A 129 10.38 -10.48 9.75
CA PHE A 129 10.27 -9.03 9.84
C PHE A 129 11.64 -8.36 9.84
N LYS A 130 12.63 -8.92 10.53
CA LYS A 130 14.00 -8.40 10.61
C LYS A 130 14.81 -8.65 9.34
N SER A 131 14.65 -9.82 8.72
CA SER A 131 15.54 -10.40 7.73
C SER A 131 15.88 -9.54 6.51
N LYS A 132 15.13 -8.47 6.27
CA LYS A 132 15.33 -7.57 5.12
C LYS A 132 15.95 -6.22 5.49
N PHE A 133 16.25 -5.98 6.77
CA PHE A 133 16.74 -4.71 7.29
C PHE A 133 17.89 -4.91 8.28
N ASP A 134 18.94 -5.60 7.84
CA ASP A 134 20.09 -5.98 8.66
C ASP A 134 20.85 -4.79 9.26
N GLU A 135 20.71 -3.61 8.63
CA GLU A 135 21.34 -2.37 9.11
C GLU A 135 20.62 -1.77 10.35
N PHE A 136 19.36 -2.16 10.59
CA PHE A 136 18.60 -1.68 11.74
C PHE A 136 18.79 -2.63 12.93
N LYS A 137 19.16 -2.07 14.08
CA LYS A 137 19.32 -2.85 15.30
C LYS A 137 17.96 -3.13 15.96
N TYR A 138 17.38 -4.25 15.60
CA TYR A 138 16.16 -4.75 16.24
C TYR A 138 16.46 -5.34 17.62
N PRO A 139 15.52 -5.24 18.60
CA PRO A 139 15.65 -5.93 19.87
C PRO A 139 15.66 -7.45 19.71
N ASP A 140 16.27 -8.16 20.64
CA ASP A 140 16.22 -9.61 20.68
C ASP A 140 14.83 -10.11 21.02
N PHE A 141 14.40 -11.24 20.44
CA PHE A 141 13.14 -11.89 20.77
C PHE A 141 13.30 -12.66 22.11
N ASN A 142 12.94 -12.01 23.20
CA ASN A 142 13.06 -12.53 24.55
C ASN A 142 11.81 -12.20 25.38
N ASP A 143 11.78 -12.65 26.63
CA ASP A 143 10.64 -12.41 27.54
C ASP A 143 10.29 -10.93 27.68
N SER A 144 11.29 -10.04 27.73
CA SER A 144 11.05 -8.60 27.81
C SER A 144 10.37 -8.06 26.56
N PHE A 145 10.73 -8.56 25.38
CA PHE A 145 10.10 -8.17 24.13
C PHE A 145 8.69 -8.75 24.01
N ILE A 146 8.46 -9.97 24.52
CA ILE A 146 7.11 -10.58 24.58
C ILE A 146 6.17 -9.72 25.45
N GLU A 147 6.64 -9.18 26.56
CA GLU A 147 5.82 -8.25 27.36
C GLU A 147 5.50 -6.94 26.62
N LEU A 148 6.43 -6.43 25.80
CA LEU A 148 6.16 -5.30 24.91
C LEU A 148 5.15 -5.65 23.79
N ILE A 149 5.17 -6.88 23.28
CA ILE A 149 4.15 -7.38 22.36
C ILE A 149 2.77 -7.40 23.00
N LYS A 150 2.65 -7.86 24.26
CA LYS A 150 1.39 -7.82 25.01
C LYS A 150 0.88 -6.39 25.16
N ASP A 151 1.75 -5.46 25.58
CA ASP A 151 1.39 -4.04 25.71
C ASP A 151 0.98 -3.43 24.36
N ALA A 152 1.65 -3.81 23.27
CA ALA A 152 1.28 -3.38 21.93
C ALA A 152 -0.12 -3.86 21.54
N VAL A 153 -0.45 -5.14 21.77
CA VAL A 153 -1.78 -5.71 21.50
C VAL A 153 -2.86 -4.97 22.30
N GLU A 154 -2.63 -4.71 23.60
CA GLU A 154 -3.56 -3.96 24.44
C GLU A 154 -3.81 -2.52 23.94
N LYS A 155 -2.81 -1.88 23.35
CA LYS A 155 -2.96 -0.54 22.76
C LYS A 155 -3.63 -0.55 21.39
N ILE A 156 -3.44 -1.61 20.58
CA ILE A 156 -4.01 -1.74 19.26
C ILE A 156 -5.49 -2.13 19.32
N TYR A 157 -5.83 -3.09 20.18
CA TYR A 157 -7.14 -3.72 20.24
C TYR A 157 -8.32 -2.73 20.29
N PRO A 158 -8.36 -1.76 21.25
CA PRO A 158 -9.46 -0.81 21.35
C PRO A 158 -9.47 0.24 20.24
N ASN A 159 -8.38 0.35 19.47
CA ASN A 159 -8.19 1.31 18.40
C ASN A 159 -8.25 0.67 17.00
N THR A 160 -8.76 -0.56 16.91
CA THR A 160 -9.09 -1.23 15.66
C THR A 160 -10.48 -0.84 15.23
N ILE A 161 -10.63 -0.16 14.10
CA ILE A 161 -11.89 0.44 13.70
C ILE A 161 -12.22 0.22 12.22
N ILE A 162 -13.50 0.08 11.92
CA ILE A 162 -14.02 0.13 10.56
C ILE A 162 -14.15 1.59 10.13
N PHE A 163 -13.40 1.97 9.11
CA PHE A 163 -13.30 3.32 8.60
C PHE A 163 -14.03 3.46 7.25
N ASN A 164 -15.30 3.80 7.31
CA ASN A 164 -16.14 3.99 6.14
C ASN A 164 -16.67 5.42 6.05
N ALA A 165 -16.69 5.97 4.84
CA ALA A 165 -17.40 7.23 4.59
C ALA A 165 -18.91 6.97 4.67
N ARG A 166 -19.60 7.58 5.65
CA ARG A 166 -21.05 7.55 5.75
C ARG A 166 -21.63 8.88 5.22
N GLY A 167 -22.53 8.78 4.24
CA GLY A 167 -23.18 9.98 3.66
C GLY A 167 -22.17 10.97 3.05
N GLY A 168 -21.05 10.49 2.48
CA GLY A 168 -20.01 11.34 1.89
C GLY A 168 -19.08 12.02 2.90
N LYS A 169 -19.30 11.85 4.21
CA LYS A 169 -18.42 12.41 5.25
C LYS A 169 -17.41 11.37 5.72
N ILE A 170 -16.13 11.73 5.67
CA ILE A 170 -15.03 10.92 6.21
C ILE A 170 -14.99 11.14 7.73
N PRO A 171 -14.98 10.07 8.56
CA PRO A 171 -14.86 10.20 10.01
C PRO A 171 -13.58 10.96 10.39
N HIS A 172 -13.73 11.99 11.22
CA HIS A 172 -12.57 12.68 11.78
C HIS A 172 -11.88 11.77 12.80
N GLN A 173 -10.55 11.62 12.66
CA GLN A 173 -9.73 10.87 13.60
C GLN A 173 -8.82 11.82 14.37
N ASN A 174 -8.94 11.79 15.69
CA ASN A 174 -7.99 12.48 16.55
C ASN A 174 -6.75 11.60 16.73
N TRP A 175 -5.66 11.95 16.05
CA TRP A 175 -4.42 11.20 16.07
C TRP A 175 -3.67 11.27 17.41
N THR A 176 -4.06 12.18 18.30
CA THR A 176 -3.44 12.32 19.61
C THR A 176 -4.02 11.42 20.69
N GLU A 177 -5.18 10.80 20.43
CA GLU A 177 -5.88 9.94 21.40
C GLU A 177 -5.31 8.54 21.51
N ALA A 178 -4.74 8.02 20.42
CA ALA A 178 -4.20 6.68 20.41
C ALA A 178 -2.84 6.64 19.71
N TYR A 179 -1.87 5.96 20.35
CA TYR A 179 -0.55 5.76 19.78
C TYR A 179 -0.57 4.80 18.58
N ALA A 180 -1.30 3.70 18.68
CA ALA A 180 -1.40 2.68 17.65
C ALA A 180 -2.85 2.44 17.24
N ARG A 181 -3.12 2.24 15.95
CA ARG A 181 -4.46 1.92 15.46
C ARG A 181 -4.44 1.17 14.13
N ILE A 182 -5.47 0.33 13.93
CA ILE A 182 -5.74 -0.34 12.65
C ILE A 182 -7.02 0.25 12.05
N LEU A 183 -6.94 0.70 10.81
CA LEU A 183 -8.06 1.23 10.05
C LEU A 183 -8.45 0.23 8.96
N ILE A 184 -9.68 -0.27 9.03
CA ILE A 184 -10.21 -1.24 8.07
C ILE A 184 -11.26 -0.55 7.22
N GLY A 185 -11.04 -0.47 5.92
CA GLY A 185 -11.98 0.28 5.08
C GLY A 185 -11.68 0.22 3.59
N GLY A 186 -12.53 0.91 2.84
CA GLY A 186 -12.47 0.99 1.39
C GLY A 186 -12.18 2.39 0.86
N VAL A 187 -12.98 2.83 -0.11
CA VAL A 187 -12.81 4.09 -0.87
C VAL A 187 -12.68 5.34 0.01
N GLY A 188 -13.26 5.33 1.21
CA GLY A 188 -13.14 6.44 2.17
C GLY A 188 -11.71 6.71 2.62
N LEU A 189 -10.85 5.69 2.64
CA LEU A 189 -9.42 5.81 2.92
C LEU A 189 -8.65 6.34 1.70
N GLU A 190 -9.06 6.00 0.48
CA GLU A 190 -8.33 6.31 -0.75
C GLU A 190 -8.29 7.80 -1.09
N ARG A 191 -9.31 8.59 -0.69
CA ARG A 191 -9.47 9.97 -1.15
C ARG A 191 -9.36 10.98 -0.03
N GLY A 192 -8.35 11.83 -0.11
CA GLY A 192 -8.25 13.05 0.71
C GLY A 192 -7.92 12.86 2.18
N TYR A 193 -7.61 11.63 2.63
CA TYR A 193 -7.30 11.34 4.02
C TYR A 193 -5.82 11.03 4.21
N THR A 194 -5.16 11.74 5.12
CA THR A 194 -3.75 11.50 5.47
C THR A 194 -3.67 10.66 6.74
N ILE A 195 -3.09 9.48 6.64
CA ILE A 195 -2.93 8.55 7.77
C ILE A 195 -1.57 8.82 8.41
N LYS A 196 -1.58 9.35 9.63
CA LYS A 196 -0.34 9.62 10.36
C LYS A 196 0.29 8.31 10.86
N GLY A 197 1.61 8.21 10.73
CA GLY A 197 2.37 7.07 11.25
C GLY A 197 2.08 5.74 10.54
N LEU A 198 1.66 5.77 9.28
CA LEU A 198 1.38 4.56 8.52
C LEU A 198 2.66 3.75 8.33
N THR A 199 2.66 2.52 8.84
CA THR A 199 3.80 1.59 8.77
C THR A 199 3.44 0.28 8.08
N VAL A 200 2.19 -0.19 8.21
CA VAL A 200 1.77 -1.43 7.53
C VAL A 200 0.53 -1.17 6.70
N SER A 201 0.56 -1.62 5.46
CA SER A 201 -0.57 -1.54 4.53
C SER A 201 -0.87 -2.91 3.96
N TYR A 202 -2.07 -3.41 4.22
CA TYR A 202 -2.58 -4.64 3.66
C TYR A 202 -3.62 -4.32 2.58
N LEU A 203 -3.26 -4.50 1.31
CA LEU A 203 -4.04 -4.07 0.16
C LEU A 203 -4.38 -5.30 -0.70
N SER A 204 -5.38 -6.06 -0.28
CA SER A 204 -5.79 -7.29 -0.97
C SER A 204 -6.75 -7.08 -2.13
N ARG A 205 -7.16 -5.86 -2.36
CA ARG A 205 -8.01 -5.52 -3.50
C ARG A 205 -7.20 -5.42 -4.79
N ASP A 206 -7.29 -6.41 -5.64
CA ASP A 206 -6.56 -6.49 -6.92
C ASP A 206 -7.10 -5.57 -8.02
N ARG A 207 -8.41 -5.35 -8.08
CA ARG A 207 -9.03 -4.72 -9.24
C ARG A 207 -9.20 -3.21 -9.11
N ALA A 208 -8.11 -2.44 -9.23
CA ALA A 208 -8.23 -1.12 -9.79
C ALA A 208 -7.83 -1.19 -11.27
N ARG A 209 -8.80 -1.12 -12.15
CA ARG A 209 -8.54 -1.10 -13.61
C ARG A 209 -8.01 0.24 -14.10
N GLN A 210 -7.89 1.24 -13.22
CA GLN A 210 -7.58 2.62 -13.59
C GLN A 210 -6.27 3.03 -12.95
N ASP A 211 -5.32 3.47 -13.77
CA ASP A 211 -3.98 3.89 -13.35
C ASP A 211 -4.02 5.04 -12.36
N ASP A 212 -4.94 5.99 -12.51
CA ASP A 212 -5.15 7.10 -11.58
C ASP A 212 -5.55 6.63 -10.18
N THR A 213 -6.35 5.57 -10.09
CA THR A 213 -6.77 4.96 -8.82
C THR A 213 -5.61 4.21 -8.16
N LEU A 214 -4.77 3.52 -8.94
CA LEU A 214 -3.58 2.85 -8.43
C LEU A 214 -2.57 3.85 -7.89
N LEU A 215 -2.31 4.94 -8.60
CA LEU A 215 -1.45 6.03 -8.13
C LEU A 215 -1.98 6.68 -6.84
N GLN A 216 -3.31 6.84 -6.72
CA GLN A 216 -3.91 7.34 -5.48
C GLN A 216 -3.71 6.37 -4.31
N ARG A 217 -3.74 5.04 -4.54
CA ARG A 217 -3.47 4.02 -3.54
C ARG A 217 -2.01 3.93 -3.14
N ALA A 218 -1.08 4.26 -4.04
CA ALA A 218 0.35 4.30 -3.71
C ALA A 218 0.68 5.22 -2.52
N ARG A 219 -0.22 6.14 -2.16
CA ARG A 219 -0.14 6.93 -0.90
C ARG A 219 -0.16 6.06 0.36
N PHE A 220 -0.68 4.84 0.27
CA PHE A 220 -0.75 3.89 1.39
C PHE A 220 0.53 3.09 1.59
N PHE A 221 1.55 3.29 0.78
CA PHE A 221 2.83 2.60 0.97
C PHE A 221 3.66 3.18 2.11
N GLY A 222 3.22 4.29 2.67
CA GLY A 222 3.99 5.06 3.62
C GLY A 222 4.87 6.10 2.91
N TYR A 223 5.16 7.19 3.59
CA TYR A 223 5.89 8.30 2.97
C TYR A 223 6.87 8.98 3.92
N HIS A 224 7.05 8.43 5.10
CA HIS A 224 7.88 9.07 6.11
C HIS A 224 9.16 8.26 6.35
N LYS A 225 10.30 8.78 5.93
CA LYS A 225 11.62 8.12 6.08
C LYS A 225 11.93 7.66 7.51
N ALA A 226 11.43 8.38 8.52
CA ALA A 226 11.63 8.02 9.93
C ALA A 226 11.01 6.68 10.36
N TYR A 227 10.23 6.04 9.51
CA TYR A 227 9.57 4.75 9.77
C TYR A 227 9.95 3.67 8.76
N ASN A 228 10.92 3.93 7.90
CA ASN A 228 11.25 3.02 6.79
C ASN A 228 11.51 1.58 7.24
N GLU A 229 12.19 1.38 8.38
CA GLU A 229 12.51 0.05 8.91
C GLU A 229 11.27 -0.75 9.29
N PHE A 230 10.15 -0.06 9.52
CA PHE A 230 8.86 -0.66 9.93
C PHE A 230 7.86 -0.74 8.79
N VAL A 231 8.12 -0.06 7.66
CA VAL A 231 7.17 -0.03 6.55
C VAL A 231 7.09 -1.40 5.87
N ARG A 232 5.87 -1.94 5.77
CA ARG A 232 5.56 -3.15 5.02
C ARG A 232 4.26 -2.96 4.25
N VAL A 233 4.30 -3.31 2.97
CA VAL A 233 3.15 -3.21 2.07
C VAL A 233 2.84 -4.58 1.52
N PHE A 234 1.69 -5.12 1.89
CA PHE A 234 1.21 -6.41 1.43
C PHE A 234 0.37 -6.20 0.18
N LEU A 235 0.77 -6.84 -0.90
CA LEU A 235 0.15 -6.74 -2.22
C LEU A 235 0.08 -8.12 -2.88
N SER A 236 -0.95 -8.35 -3.69
CA SER A 236 -0.95 -9.48 -4.61
C SER A 236 0.14 -9.32 -5.66
N ARG A 237 0.56 -10.43 -6.28
CA ARG A 237 1.57 -10.44 -7.34
C ARG A 237 1.13 -9.56 -8.52
N ASN A 238 -0.13 -9.66 -8.92
CA ASN A 238 -0.69 -8.84 -9.99
C ASN A 238 -0.58 -7.34 -9.68
N SER A 239 -0.95 -6.93 -8.45
CA SER A 239 -0.82 -5.53 -8.03
C SER A 239 0.64 -5.05 -8.04
N GLN A 240 1.60 -5.89 -7.66
CA GLN A 240 3.02 -5.56 -7.69
C GLN A 240 3.51 -5.31 -9.13
N GLU A 241 3.11 -6.14 -10.09
CA GLU A 241 3.44 -5.97 -11.50
C GLU A 241 2.90 -4.65 -12.05
N TYR A 242 1.67 -4.29 -11.71
CA TYR A 242 1.06 -3.02 -12.10
C TYR A 242 1.79 -1.81 -11.52
N TYR A 243 2.09 -1.83 -10.23
CA TYR A 243 2.82 -0.71 -9.61
C TYR A 243 4.22 -0.54 -10.19
N LYS A 244 4.86 -1.64 -10.57
CA LYS A 244 6.14 -1.62 -11.26
C LYS A 244 6.02 -0.95 -12.63
N GLU A 245 5.05 -1.35 -13.46
CA GLU A 245 4.81 -0.75 -14.77
C GLU A 245 4.51 0.76 -14.64
N ILE A 246 3.65 1.15 -13.69
CA ILE A 246 3.32 2.56 -13.46
C ILE A 246 4.54 3.35 -13.00
N SER A 247 5.41 2.78 -12.16
CA SER A 247 6.64 3.42 -11.73
C SER A 247 7.59 3.66 -12.89
N GLU A 248 7.74 2.68 -13.80
CA GLU A 248 8.54 2.84 -15.02
C GLU A 248 7.98 3.94 -15.94
N ILE A 249 6.66 3.95 -16.15
CA ILE A 249 5.97 4.98 -16.95
C ILE A 249 6.22 6.37 -16.36
N ASN A 250 6.02 6.51 -15.05
CA ASN A 250 6.21 7.79 -14.36
C ASN A 250 7.66 8.27 -14.45
N THR A 251 8.62 7.38 -14.28
CA THR A 251 10.05 7.67 -14.41
C THR A 251 10.41 8.13 -15.82
N ASN A 252 9.91 7.44 -16.84
CA ASN A 252 10.13 7.79 -18.23
C ASN A 252 9.50 9.14 -18.58
N PHE A 253 8.27 9.39 -18.10
CA PHE A 253 7.58 10.67 -18.26
C PHE A 253 8.39 11.83 -17.64
N ILE A 254 8.78 11.69 -16.38
CA ILE A 254 9.59 12.71 -15.69
C ILE A 254 10.91 12.97 -16.42
N SER A 255 11.57 11.90 -16.89
CA SER A 255 12.82 12.00 -17.65
C SER A 255 12.62 12.73 -18.98
N SER A 256 11.54 12.47 -19.70
CA SER A 256 11.16 13.15 -20.93
C SER A 256 10.91 14.64 -20.69
N VAL A 257 10.16 14.99 -19.65
CA VAL A 257 9.93 16.40 -19.25
C VAL A 257 11.24 17.11 -18.91
N LYS A 258 12.11 16.49 -18.10
CA LYS A 258 13.42 17.06 -17.72
C LYS A 258 14.31 17.27 -18.94
N LYS A 259 14.39 16.31 -19.85
CA LYS A 259 15.15 16.47 -21.12
C LYS A 259 14.64 17.65 -21.92
N PHE A 260 13.32 17.80 -22.01
CA PHE A 260 12.70 18.88 -22.76
C PHE A 260 12.91 20.26 -22.11
N GLN A 261 12.85 20.36 -20.78
CA GLN A 261 13.13 21.60 -20.02
C GLN A 261 14.52 22.19 -20.31
N ASN A 262 15.47 21.33 -20.69
CA ASN A 262 16.84 21.76 -21.05
C ASN A 262 16.95 22.22 -22.51
N THR A 263 15.85 22.30 -23.25
CA THR A 263 15.82 22.82 -24.62
C THR A 263 15.28 24.25 -24.65
N SER A 264 15.62 25.02 -25.70
CA SER A 264 15.06 26.37 -25.92
C SER A 264 13.65 26.37 -26.50
N LYS A 265 13.03 25.18 -26.65
CA LYS A 265 11.72 25.01 -27.27
C LYS A 265 10.58 25.32 -26.31
N SER A 266 9.46 25.83 -26.86
CA SER A 266 8.26 26.07 -26.08
C SER A 266 7.60 24.73 -25.68
N PHE A 267 6.87 24.70 -24.56
CA PHE A 267 6.17 23.49 -24.10
C PHE A 267 5.09 22.99 -25.10
N LYS A 268 4.66 23.84 -26.04
CA LYS A 268 3.78 23.43 -27.15
C LYS A 268 4.45 22.49 -28.14
N GLU A 269 5.78 22.56 -28.24
CA GLU A 269 6.60 21.75 -29.15
C GLU A 269 7.10 20.46 -28.48
N TRP A 270 6.75 20.24 -27.21
CA TRP A 270 7.09 19.01 -26.52
C TRP A 270 6.42 17.81 -27.23
N PRO A 271 7.22 16.79 -27.68
CA PRO A 271 6.66 15.58 -28.22
C PRO A 271 5.91 14.86 -27.11
N ARG A 272 4.59 14.92 -27.14
CA ARG A 272 3.71 14.30 -26.16
C ARG A 272 3.71 12.79 -26.36
N GLU A 273 4.74 12.13 -25.90
CA GLU A 273 4.81 10.70 -25.84
C GLU A 273 4.01 10.23 -24.63
N TRP A 274 2.97 9.45 -24.87
CA TRP A 274 2.17 8.84 -23.84
C TRP A 274 2.54 7.38 -23.71
N TRP A 275 2.90 7.00 -22.50
CA TRP A 275 3.22 5.63 -22.16
C TRP A 275 2.01 5.04 -21.43
N GLY A 276 1.53 3.86 -21.83
CA GLY A 276 0.45 3.13 -21.16
C GLY A 276 0.95 1.79 -20.62
N THR A 277 0.22 1.23 -19.67
CA THR A 277 0.49 -0.11 -19.17
C THR A 277 0.22 -1.16 -20.25
N ASN A 278 1.01 -2.24 -20.25
CA ASN A 278 0.85 -3.35 -21.21
C ASN A 278 -0.34 -4.26 -20.89
N ALA A 279 -0.92 -4.13 -19.71
CA ALA A 279 -2.00 -4.97 -19.26
C ALA A 279 -3.25 -4.73 -20.13
N ALA A 280 -3.73 -5.78 -20.76
CA ALA A 280 -4.88 -5.73 -21.69
C ALA A 280 -6.16 -5.17 -21.04
N ASP A 281 -6.23 -5.20 -19.71
CA ASP A 281 -7.40 -4.82 -18.92
C ASP A 281 -7.27 -3.47 -18.21
N HIS A 282 -6.16 -2.73 -18.41
CA HIS A 282 -5.92 -1.44 -17.79
C HIS A 282 -6.47 -0.27 -18.60
N GLU A 283 -7.16 0.63 -17.92
CA GLU A 283 -7.65 1.89 -18.42
C GLU A 283 -6.88 3.03 -17.74
N LEU A 284 -6.37 4.00 -18.51
CA LEU A 284 -5.66 5.18 -17.96
C LEU A 284 -6.53 5.96 -16.97
N THR A 285 -7.85 5.99 -17.23
CA THR A 285 -8.86 6.65 -16.38
C THR A 285 -10.25 6.11 -16.71
N ARG A 286 -11.29 6.64 -16.08
CA ARG A 286 -12.68 6.20 -16.30
C ARG A 286 -13.11 6.34 -17.75
N LYS A 287 -13.80 5.33 -18.28
CA LYS A 287 -14.31 5.27 -19.67
C LYS A 287 -15.02 6.54 -20.13
N GLY A 288 -15.73 7.23 -19.23
CA GLY A 288 -16.44 8.48 -19.53
C GLY A 288 -15.54 9.68 -19.85
N ILE A 289 -14.27 9.64 -19.44
CA ILE A 289 -13.28 10.70 -19.69
C ILE A 289 -12.49 10.40 -20.98
N MET A 290 -12.41 9.12 -21.37
CA MET A 290 -11.61 8.64 -22.51
C MET A 290 -12.40 8.49 -23.82
N ARG A 291 -13.55 9.16 -23.97
CA ARG A 291 -14.47 8.97 -25.09
C ARG A 291 -13.83 9.09 -26.48
N ASP A 292 -12.72 9.81 -26.58
CA ASP A 292 -12.08 10.13 -27.87
C ASP A 292 -10.65 9.59 -28.03
N ILE A 293 -10.20 8.66 -27.16
CA ILE A 293 -8.87 8.08 -27.24
C ILE A 293 -8.95 6.67 -27.87
N THR A 294 -8.42 6.52 -29.06
CA THR A 294 -8.23 5.20 -29.68
C THR A 294 -6.80 4.71 -29.40
N LEU A 295 -6.69 3.70 -28.54
CA LEU A 295 -5.42 3.03 -28.27
C LEU A 295 -5.10 2.08 -29.43
N LYS A 296 -4.04 2.35 -30.19
CA LYS A 296 -3.50 1.39 -31.17
C LYS A 296 -2.25 0.74 -30.62
N ARG A 297 -2.28 -0.59 -30.44
CA ARG A 297 -1.08 -1.38 -30.16
C ARG A 297 -0.28 -1.57 -31.45
N PHE A 298 0.95 -1.13 -31.49
CA PHE A 298 1.90 -1.55 -32.51
C PHE A 298 2.72 -2.73 -31.95
N ARG A 299 2.80 -3.84 -32.75
CA ARG A 299 3.66 -4.98 -32.37
C ARG A 299 5.11 -4.51 -32.43
N GLY A 300 5.74 -4.51 -31.23
CA GLY A 300 7.18 -4.27 -31.11
C GLY A 300 7.59 -2.98 -30.38
N ASP A 301 6.86 -1.89 -30.50
CA ASP A 301 7.11 -0.64 -29.79
C ASP A 301 5.90 -0.20 -28.98
N LYS A 302 6.16 0.15 -27.71
CA LYS A 302 5.14 0.59 -26.75
C LYS A 302 4.69 2.05 -26.99
N GLN A 303 4.52 2.47 -28.23
CA GLN A 303 4.04 3.81 -28.53
C GLN A 303 2.52 3.86 -28.57
N ILE A 304 1.95 4.66 -27.69
CA ILE A 304 0.54 5.06 -27.76
C ILE A 304 0.47 6.32 -28.60
N VAL A 305 0.03 6.18 -29.85
CA VAL A 305 -0.24 7.35 -30.70
C VAL A 305 -1.59 7.92 -30.29
N ASN A 306 -1.59 9.05 -29.59
CA ASN A 306 -2.80 9.77 -29.26
C ASN A 306 -3.28 10.60 -30.46
N LYS A 307 -4.51 10.40 -30.91
CA LYS A 307 -5.16 11.21 -31.94
C LYS A 307 -5.26 12.71 -31.61
N TRP A 308 -5.05 13.10 -30.34
CA TRP A 308 -5.09 14.49 -29.90
C TRP A 308 -4.04 15.40 -30.55
N SER A 309 -2.96 14.85 -31.07
CA SER A 309 -1.98 15.64 -31.85
C SER A 309 -2.59 16.21 -33.14
N HIS A 310 -3.68 15.64 -33.64
CA HIS A 310 -4.37 16.08 -34.85
C HIS A 310 -5.52 17.07 -34.57
N LEU A 311 -6.01 17.18 -33.32
CA LEU A 311 -7.08 18.10 -32.96
C LEU A 311 -6.66 19.59 -32.92
N LEU A 312 -5.37 19.89 -33.13
CA LEU A 312 -4.88 21.26 -33.24
C LEU A 312 -4.74 21.75 -34.68
N SER A 313 -5.06 20.93 -35.69
CA SER A 313 -5.16 21.40 -37.05
C SER A 313 -6.59 21.95 -37.28
N THR A 314 -6.68 23.19 -37.72
CA THR A 314 -7.95 23.86 -38.04
C THR A 314 -8.81 23.10 -39.05
N ASP A 315 -8.17 22.29 -39.90
CA ASP A 315 -8.83 21.52 -40.97
C ASP A 315 -9.61 20.32 -40.42
N LEU A 316 -9.06 19.62 -39.41
CA LEU A 316 -9.73 18.51 -38.71
C LEU A 316 -10.83 18.96 -37.76
N LEU A 317 -10.73 20.17 -37.20
CA LEU A 317 -11.80 20.77 -36.41
C LEU A 317 -13.03 21.09 -37.31
N ASN A 318 -12.82 21.42 -38.56
CA ASN A 318 -13.88 21.70 -39.54
C ASN A 318 -14.53 20.43 -40.10
N GLU A 319 -13.78 19.33 -40.24
CA GLU A 319 -14.33 18.01 -40.63
C GLU A 319 -15.20 17.38 -39.52
N ASN A 320 -14.86 17.57 -38.27
CA ASN A 320 -15.65 17.05 -37.14
C ASN A 320 -16.89 17.89 -36.78
N ARG A 321 -17.10 19.04 -37.43
CA ARG A 321 -18.31 19.88 -37.28
C ARG A 321 -19.40 19.59 -38.32
N LYS A 322 -19.14 18.71 -39.28
CA LYS A 322 -20.12 18.16 -40.19
C LYS A 322 -20.61 16.78 -39.70
#